data_c263e865f9371b6fba3a2601cf7c5e30
#
_entry.id   c263e865f9371b6fba3a2601cf7c5e30
#
_cell.length_a   1.000
_cell.length_b   1.000
_cell.length_c   1.000
_cell.angle_alpha   90.00
_cell.angle_beta   90.00
_cell.angle_gamma   90.00
#
_symmetry.space_group_name_H-M   'P 1'
#
loop_
_entity.id
_entity.type
_entity.pdbx_description
1 polymer ?
#
loop_
_entity_poly.entity_id
_entity_poly.type
_entity_poly.pdbx_seq_one_letter_code
_entity_poly.pdbx_strand_id
1 'polypeptide(L)'
;RDCLLSRGLGDVYKRQSPDSDLYREHPEWAIQIPGREATEIRCQYVLDLSRPEVQDYAYECVAKILRSANIKYVKWDMNRHMSDYYSPALSKEEQGEFAHRYLLGLYRVLGELTSRFSDVLFEGCASGGNRFDLGMLCYMPQLWVSDCTDAVARAKIQNGCSFGYPQSVMGAHVSSCPNHQTLRVTPLYSRFA
;
A
#
# COMPACT_ATOMS: atom_id res chain seq x y z
N ARG A 1 21.75 8.38 -5.34
CA ARG A 1 21.67 6.94 -5.75
C ARG A 1 20.76 6.26 -4.71
N ASP A 2 19.49 6.51 -4.83
CA ASP A 2 18.53 5.90 -3.92
C ASP A 2 18.35 4.44 -4.31
N CYS A 3 18.74 3.57 -3.40
CA CYS A 3 18.54 2.14 -3.56
C CYS A 3 17.02 1.86 -3.53
N LEU A 4 16.41 1.74 -4.70
CA LEU A 4 14.99 1.41 -4.89
C LEU A 4 14.57 0.11 -4.18
N LEU A 5 15.54 -0.71 -3.78
CA LEU A 5 15.31 -1.98 -3.09
C LEU A 5 15.20 -1.85 -1.56
N SER A 6 15.65 -0.76 -0.95
CA SER A 6 15.63 -0.58 0.50
C SER A 6 14.39 0.16 1.03
N ARG A 7 13.68 0.85 0.16
CA ARG A 7 12.40 1.49 0.45
C ARG A 7 11.36 0.80 -0.41
N GLY A 8 10.58 -0.10 0.12
CA GLY A 8 9.66 -0.94 -0.66
C GLY A 8 8.99 -0.22 -1.84
N LEU A 9 8.74 -0.92 -2.92
CA LEU A 9 8.09 -0.42 -4.15
C LEU A 9 6.87 0.49 -3.90
N GLY A 10 6.23 0.36 -2.73
CA GLY A 10 5.13 1.20 -2.28
C GLY A 10 5.43 2.68 -2.11
N ASP A 11 6.69 3.04 -1.94
CA ASP A 11 7.07 4.42 -1.61
C ASP A 11 7.30 5.29 -2.85
N VAL A 12 7.57 4.68 -4.00
CA VAL A 12 7.96 5.41 -5.22
C VAL A 12 6.78 5.89 -6.05
N TYR A 13 5.64 5.22 -6.03
CA TYR A 13 4.54 5.47 -6.98
C TYR A 13 3.20 5.84 -6.34
N LYS A 14 3.08 5.80 -5.03
CA LYS A 14 1.85 6.20 -4.32
C LYS A 14 2.00 7.50 -3.55
N ARG A 15 3.22 7.99 -3.38
CA ARG A 15 3.57 9.06 -2.46
C ARG A 15 4.67 9.92 -3.06
N GLN A 16 4.57 11.23 -2.85
CA GLN A 16 5.59 12.18 -3.21
C GLN A 16 6.36 12.60 -1.98
N SER A 17 7.69 12.52 -2.02
CA SER A 17 8.49 13.28 -1.05
C SER A 17 8.39 14.77 -1.38
N PRO A 18 8.30 15.67 -0.39
CA PRO A 18 8.36 17.11 -0.60
C PRO A 18 9.57 17.55 -1.43
N ASP A 19 10.69 16.83 -1.28
CA ASP A 19 11.97 17.11 -1.96
C ASP A 19 12.16 16.32 -3.27
N SER A 20 11.13 15.59 -3.74
CA SER A 20 11.22 14.79 -4.96
C SER A 20 11.10 15.63 -6.23
N ASP A 21 11.73 15.16 -7.32
CA ASP A 21 11.55 15.76 -8.64
C ASP A 21 10.08 15.72 -9.06
N LEU A 22 9.40 14.62 -8.78
CA LEU A 22 7.99 14.46 -9.06
C LEU A 22 7.12 15.57 -8.41
N TYR A 23 7.39 15.92 -7.15
CA TYR A 23 6.62 16.98 -6.49
C TYR A 23 6.99 18.37 -7.04
N ARG A 24 8.24 18.59 -7.43
CA ARG A 24 8.66 19.84 -8.09
C ARG A 24 8.03 20.03 -9.45
N GLU A 25 7.89 18.94 -10.21
CA GLU A 25 7.30 18.96 -11.56
C GLU A 25 5.77 18.97 -11.54
N HIS A 26 5.17 18.27 -10.57
CA HIS A 26 3.73 18.05 -10.47
C HIS A 26 3.21 18.22 -9.03
N PRO A 27 3.31 19.42 -8.42
CA PRO A 27 2.81 19.65 -7.07
C PRO A 27 1.28 19.43 -6.98
N GLU A 28 0.55 19.65 -8.07
CA GLU A 28 -0.90 19.47 -8.18
C GLU A 28 -1.34 18.01 -8.16
N TRP A 29 -0.40 17.05 -8.24
CA TRP A 29 -0.69 15.62 -8.12
C TRP A 29 -0.76 15.15 -6.67
N ALA A 30 -0.32 15.96 -5.72
CA ALA A 30 -0.50 15.68 -4.31
C ALA A 30 -1.91 16.02 -3.85
N ILE A 31 -2.50 15.15 -3.02
CA ILE A 31 -3.76 15.47 -2.35
C ILE A 31 -3.52 16.63 -1.38
N GLN A 32 -4.25 17.73 -1.58
CA GLN A 32 -4.12 18.93 -0.77
C GLN A 32 -5.40 19.74 -0.75
N ILE A 33 -5.80 20.16 0.46
CA ILE A 33 -6.94 21.07 0.64
C ILE A 33 -6.47 22.50 0.34
N PRO A 34 -7.15 23.27 -0.54
CA PRO A 34 -6.78 24.64 -0.83
C PRO A 34 -6.67 25.53 0.41
N GLY A 35 -5.63 26.32 0.48
CA GLY A 35 -5.38 27.24 1.60
C GLY A 35 -4.83 26.58 2.87
N ARG A 36 -4.50 25.29 2.82
CA ARG A 36 -3.83 24.54 3.90
C ARG A 36 -2.53 23.95 3.38
N GLU A 37 -1.55 23.82 4.24
CA GLU A 37 -0.37 23.03 3.91
C GLU A 37 -0.76 21.56 3.75
N ALA A 38 -0.16 20.89 2.76
CA ALA A 38 -0.40 19.46 2.56
C ALA A 38 0.08 18.68 3.80
N THR A 39 -0.74 17.76 4.27
CA THR A 39 -0.39 16.95 5.44
C THR A 39 0.75 16.00 5.09
N GLU A 40 1.91 16.23 5.70
CA GLU A 40 3.08 15.39 5.56
C GLU A 40 3.10 14.31 6.66
N ILE A 41 3.21 13.05 6.29
CA ILE A 41 3.42 11.93 7.21
C ILE A 41 4.54 11.06 6.65
N ARG A 42 5.55 10.76 7.47
CA ARG A 42 6.75 10.00 7.08
C ARG A 42 7.49 10.64 5.88
N CYS A 43 7.57 11.97 5.85
CA CYS A 43 8.17 12.74 4.76
C CYS A 43 7.52 12.48 3.40
N GLN A 44 6.19 12.30 3.36
CA GLN A 44 5.48 11.92 2.14
C GLN A 44 4.09 12.55 2.06
N TYR A 45 3.74 12.94 0.83
CA TYR A 45 2.38 13.29 0.42
C TYR A 45 1.70 12.11 -0.28
N VAL A 46 0.37 12.11 -0.34
CA VAL A 46 -0.41 11.10 -1.08
C VAL A 46 -0.64 11.60 -2.50
N LEU A 47 -0.36 10.76 -3.49
CA LEU A 47 -0.71 11.02 -4.89
C LEU A 47 -2.22 10.92 -5.10
N ASP A 48 -2.77 11.82 -5.90
CA ASP A 48 -4.19 11.86 -6.22
C ASP A 48 -4.56 10.85 -7.32
N LEU A 49 -4.87 9.62 -6.92
CA LEU A 49 -5.31 8.57 -7.84
C LEU A 49 -6.74 8.78 -8.40
N SER A 50 -7.45 9.85 -8.03
CA SER A 50 -8.69 10.21 -8.74
C SER A 50 -8.41 10.75 -10.16
N ARG A 51 -7.15 11.13 -10.45
CA ARG A 51 -6.69 11.70 -11.71
C ARG A 51 -6.14 10.61 -12.65
N PRO A 52 -6.65 10.51 -13.89
CA PRO A 52 -6.17 9.51 -14.85
C PRO A 52 -4.67 9.58 -15.13
N GLU A 53 -4.10 10.78 -15.27
CA GLU A 53 -2.69 10.99 -15.54
C GLU A 53 -1.78 10.49 -14.37
N VAL A 54 -2.25 10.59 -13.14
CA VAL A 54 -1.56 10.06 -11.96
C VAL A 54 -1.63 8.53 -11.92
N GLN A 55 -2.76 7.97 -12.34
CA GLN A 55 -2.92 6.51 -12.48
C GLN A 55 -1.97 5.96 -13.52
N ASP A 56 -1.89 6.61 -14.70
CA ASP A 56 -0.99 6.21 -15.79
C ASP A 56 0.48 6.29 -15.35
N TYR A 57 0.86 7.36 -14.67
CA TYR A 57 2.19 7.51 -14.09
C TYR A 57 2.50 6.38 -13.08
N ALA A 58 1.59 6.13 -12.13
CA ALA A 58 1.77 5.08 -11.13
C ALA A 58 1.91 3.70 -11.77
N TYR A 59 1.10 3.40 -12.79
CA TYR A 59 1.19 2.17 -13.56
C TYR A 59 2.57 2.04 -14.25
N GLU A 60 3.01 3.06 -15.01
CA GLU A 60 4.26 3.00 -15.76
C GLU A 60 5.50 2.89 -14.86
N CYS A 61 5.50 3.57 -13.70
CA CYS A 61 6.58 3.44 -12.73
C CYS A 61 6.76 1.98 -12.27
N VAL A 62 5.68 1.33 -11.89
CA VAL A 62 5.72 -0.07 -11.44
C VAL A 62 6.03 -1.01 -12.61
N ALA A 63 5.36 -0.84 -13.75
CA ALA A 63 5.55 -1.66 -14.94
C ALA A 63 7.01 -1.60 -15.45
N LYS A 64 7.64 -0.43 -15.40
CA LYS A 64 9.06 -0.25 -15.75
C LYS A 64 9.96 -1.10 -14.86
N ILE A 65 9.69 -1.15 -13.56
CA ILE A 65 10.47 -1.96 -12.62
C ILE A 65 10.23 -3.46 -12.89
N LEU A 66 8.98 -3.87 -13.07
CA LEU A 66 8.64 -5.27 -13.34
C LEU A 66 9.24 -5.78 -14.66
N ARG A 67 9.35 -4.91 -15.67
CA ARG A 67 10.02 -5.25 -16.94
C ARG A 67 11.56 -5.30 -16.83
N SER A 68 12.14 -4.63 -15.84
CA SER A 68 13.61 -4.50 -15.72
C SER A 68 14.31 -5.73 -15.13
N ALA A 69 13.57 -6.62 -14.45
CA ALA A 69 14.10 -7.80 -13.79
C ALA A 69 13.06 -8.92 -13.71
N ASN A 70 13.51 -10.16 -13.46
CA ASN A 70 12.60 -11.29 -13.25
C ASN A 70 12.00 -11.27 -11.84
N ILE A 71 11.06 -10.34 -11.62
CA ILE A 71 10.35 -10.16 -10.36
C ILE A 71 9.12 -11.06 -10.37
N LYS A 72 8.94 -11.87 -9.32
CA LYS A 72 7.81 -12.79 -9.16
C LYS A 72 6.92 -12.45 -7.97
N TYR A 73 7.35 -11.51 -7.13
CA TYR A 73 6.60 -11.12 -5.94
C TYR A 73 6.76 -9.63 -5.67
N VAL A 74 5.64 -8.99 -5.34
CA VAL A 74 5.57 -7.57 -4.99
C VAL A 74 4.77 -7.42 -3.70
N LYS A 75 5.37 -6.85 -2.67
CA LYS A 75 4.63 -6.37 -1.51
C LYS A 75 4.21 -4.92 -1.75
N TRP A 76 2.91 -4.74 -1.94
CA TRP A 76 2.29 -3.44 -2.19
C TRP A 76 1.92 -2.77 -0.88
N ASP A 77 2.80 -1.93 -0.37
CA ASP A 77 2.66 -1.33 0.94
C ASP A 77 2.25 0.15 0.87
N MET A 78 1.38 0.60 1.78
CA MET A 78 1.01 1.99 1.95
C MET A 78 0.96 2.34 3.44
N ASN A 79 2.07 2.83 3.97
CA ASN A 79 2.22 3.19 5.39
C ASN A 79 1.79 4.64 5.69
N ARG A 80 0.89 5.17 4.91
CA ARG A 80 0.37 6.53 4.99
C ARG A 80 -1.15 6.48 4.84
N HIS A 81 -1.89 6.84 5.86
CA HIS A 81 -3.33 7.02 5.75
C HIS A 81 -3.69 8.31 5.02
N MET A 82 -4.87 8.37 4.45
CA MET A 82 -5.40 9.56 3.81
C MET A 82 -5.97 10.50 4.88
N SER A 83 -5.53 11.75 4.88
CA SER A 83 -5.96 12.78 5.83
C SER A 83 -6.67 13.95 5.16
N ASP A 84 -6.30 14.27 3.93
CA ASP A 84 -6.84 15.39 3.17
C ASP A 84 -7.71 14.84 2.03
N TYR A 85 -9.04 14.85 2.23
CA TYR A 85 -10.00 14.31 1.25
C TYR A 85 -10.42 15.41 0.28
N TYR A 86 -9.50 15.78 -0.62
CA TYR A 86 -9.75 16.81 -1.63
C TYR A 86 -8.87 16.60 -2.87
N SER A 87 -9.47 16.79 -4.05
CA SER A 87 -8.75 16.82 -5.33
C SER A 87 -8.96 18.13 -6.04
N PRO A 88 -7.90 18.88 -6.43
CA PRO A 88 -8.04 20.06 -7.28
C PRO A 88 -8.63 19.77 -8.67
N ALA A 89 -8.61 18.52 -9.10
CA ALA A 89 -9.16 18.09 -10.39
C ALA A 89 -10.69 17.91 -10.38
N LEU A 90 -11.30 17.84 -9.19
CA LEU A 90 -12.75 17.69 -9.05
C LEU A 90 -13.43 19.05 -8.83
N SER A 91 -14.63 19.20 -9.37
CA SER A 91 -15.47 20.36 -9.09
C SER A 91 -15.87 20.39 -7.61
N LYS A 92 -16.35 21.53 -7.13
CA LYS A 92 -16.78 21.68 -5.72
C LYS A 92 -17.90 20.71 -5.36
N GLU A 93 -18.79 20.44 -6.28
CA GLU A 93 -19.92 19.54 -6.13
C GLU A 93 -19.49 18.06 -6.10
N GLU A 94 -18.39 17.73 -6.76
CA GLU A 94 -17.87 16.36 -6.86
C GLU A 94 -16.92 15.98 -5.71
N GLN A 95 -16.53 16.93 -4.85
CA GLN A 95 -15.56 16.63 -3.76
C GLN A 95 -16.05 15.51 -2.83
N GLY A 96 -17.35 15.34 -2.67
CA GLY A 96 -17.93 14.23 -1.90
C GLY A 96 -17.66 12.84 -2.49
N GLU A 97 -17.32 12.76 -3.77
CA GLU A 97 -17.00 11.50 -4.47
C GLU A 97 -15.50 11.17 -4.44
N PHE A 98 -14.67 12.06 -3.93
CA PHE A 98 -13.21 11.95 -4.02
C PHE A 98 -12.69 10.60 -3.52
N ALA A 99 -13.10 10.15 -2.33
CA ALA A 99 -12.65 8.88 -1.76
C ALA A 99 -13.01 7.67 -2.65
N HIS A 100 -14.21 7.69 -3.23
CA HIS A 100 -14.67 6.65 -4.16
C HIS A 100 -13.86 6.66 -5.47
N ARG A 101 -13.69 7.83 -6.08
CA ARG A 101 -12.91 8.00 -7.32
C ARG A 101 -11.44 7.62 -7.12
N TYR A 102 -10.86 7.95 -5.97
CA TYR A 102 -9.52 7.51 -5.59
C TYR A 102 -9.38 5.99 -5.58
N LEU A 103 -10.34 5.29 -4.95
CA LEU A 103 -10.35 3.82 -4.90
C LEU A 103 -10.53 3.19 -6.29
N LEU A 104 -11.41 3.75 -7.12
CA LEU A 104 -11.58 3.29 -8.50
C LEU A 104 -10.28 3.46 -9.29
N GLY A 105 -9.57 4.58 -9.10
CA GLY A 105 -8.26 4.81 -9.70
C GLY A 105 -7.20 3.80 -9.23
N LEU A 106 -7.16 3.51 -7.94
CA LEU A 106 -6.29 2.46 -7.40
C LEU A 106 -6.60 1.10 -8.03
N TYR A 107 -7.88 0.73 -8.10
CA TYR A 107 -8.30 -0.55 -8.70
C TYR A 107 -7.97 -0.64 -10.19
N ARG A 108 -8.09 0.47 -10.94
CA ARG A 108 -7.64 0.52 -12.33
C ARG A 108 -6.15 0.17 -12.44
N VAL A 109 -5.30 0.86 -11.67
CA VAL A 109 -3.84 0.60 -11.67
C VAL A 109 -3.52 -0.85 -11.32
N LEU A 110 -4.15 -1.38 -10.26
CA LEU A 110 -3.95 -2.75 -9.84
C LEU A 110 -4.45 -3.76 -10.87
N GLY A 111 -5.63 -3.52 -11.46
CA GLY A 111 -6.19 -4.38 -12.50
C GLY A 111 -5.31 -4.45 -13.74
N GLU A 112 -4.75 -3.33 -14.19
CA GLU A 112 -3.81 -3.31 -15.31
C GLU A 112 -2.50 -4.04 -14.97
N LEU A 113 -1.93 -3.81 -13.78
CA LEU A 113 -0.70 -4.48 -13.36
C LEU A 113 -0.89 -6.00 -13.25
N THR A 114 -1.93 -6.46 -12.56
CA THR A 114 -2.17 -7.90 -12.34
C THR A 114 -2.54 -8.62 -13.63
N SER A 115 -3.22 -7.95 -14.56
CA SER A 115 -3.53 -8.53 -15.88
C SER A 115 -2.30 -8.65 -16.78
N ARG A 116 -1.43 -7.64 -16.79
CA ARG A 116 -0.23 -7.62 -17.64
C ARG A 116 0.95 -8.41 -17.08
N PHE A 117 1.02 -8.56 -15.78
CA PHE A 117 2.06 -9.28 -15.05
C PHE A 117 1.43 -10.43 -14.24
N SER A 118 0.67 -11.28 -14.92
CA SER A 118 -0.13 -12.37 -14.31
C SER A 118 0.73 -13.42 -13.59
N ASP A 119 2.03 -13.46 -13.85
CA ASP A 119 3.00 -14.35 -13.22
C ASP A 119 3.70 -13.71 -11.99
N VAL A 120 3.30 -12.48 -11.62
CA VAL A 120 3.78 -11.76 -10.43
C VAL A 120 2.71 -11.84 -9.34
N LEU A 121 3.09 -12.36 -8.18
CA LEU A 121 2.24 -12.36 -7.00
C LEU A 121 2.28 -11.00 -6.30
N PHE A 122 1.12 -10.40 -6.07
CA PHE A 122 0.99 -9.17 -5.29
C PHE A 122 0.45 -9.47 -3.90
N GLU A 123 1.14 -9.01 -2.86
CA GLU A 123 0.67 -9.00 -1.47
C GLU A 123 0.37 -7.56 -1.06
N GLY A 124 -0.81 -7.32 -0.47
CA GLY A 124 -1.20 -6.02 0.03
C GLY A 124 -0.77 -5.80 1.48
N CYS A 125 -0.29 -4.58 1.77
CA CYS A 125 -0.01 -4.11 3.11
C CYS A 125 -0.39 -2.62 3.24
N ALA A 126 -0.86 -2.22 4.41
CA ALA A 126 -1.11 -0.82 4.70
C ALA A 126 -0.94 -0.58 6.22
N SER A 127 0.30 -0.51 6.69
CA SER A 127 0.61 -0.50 8.13
C SER A 127 -0.12 -1.65 8.86
N GLY A 128 0.04 -2.87 8.36
CA GLY A 128 -0.79 -4.01 8.75
C GLY A 128 -2.09 -4.07 7.93
N GLY A 129 -3.20 -4.34 8.59
CA GLY A 129 -4.49 -4.65 7.98
C GLY A 129 -5.39 -3.46 7.60
N ASN A 130 -4.88 -2.22 7.49
CA ASN A 130 -5.73 -1.04 7.23
C ASN A 130 -6.45 -1.07 5.87
N ARG A 131 -6.03 -1.93 4.94
CA ARG A 131 -6.71 -2.20 3.67
C ARG A 131 -6.95 -3.70 3.47
N PHE A 132 -7.32 -4.38 4.52
CA PHE A 132 -7.74 -5.76 4.48
C PHE A 132 -9.23 -5.80 4.15
N ASP A 133 -9.55 -5.79 2.88
CA ASP A 133 -10.91 -5.72 2.37
C ASP A 133 -11.10 -6.57 1.09
N LEU A 134 -12.37 -6.86 0.76
CA LEU A 134 -12.71 -7.71 -0.39
C LEU A 134 -12.32 -7.09 -1.73
N GLY A 135 -12.33 -5.76 -1.84
CA GLY A 135 -11.94 -5.08 -3.07
C GLY A 135 -10.46 -5.28 -3.37
N MET A 136 -9.59 -5.17 -2.36
CA MET A 136 -8.17 -5.46 -2.51
C MET A 136 -7.90 -6.93 -2.83
N LEU A 137 -8.68 -7.85 -2.27
CA LEU A 137 -8.54 -9.30 -2.56
C LEU A 137 -8.86 -9.67 -4.02
N CYS A 138 -9.56 -8.83 -4.77
CA CYS A 138 -9.75 -9.03 -6.20
C CYS A 138 -8.44 -8.95 -7.00
N TYR A 139 -7.45 -8.23 -6.47
CA TYR A 139 -6.16 -7.98 -7.14
C TYR A 139 -4.98 -8.62 -6.43
N MET A 140 -5.09 -8.83 -5.14
CA MET A 140 -4.02 -9.32 -4.26
C MET A 140 -4.53 -10.52 -3.48
N PRO A 141 -4.15 -11.74 -3.86
CA PRO A 141 -4.65 -12.95 -3.22
C PRO A 141 -4.20 -13.11 -1.76
N GLN A 142 -3.26 -12.28 -1.32
CA GLN A 142 -2.76 -12.27 0.05
C GLN A 142 -2.62 -10.84 0.57
N LEU A 143 -3.12 -10.60 1.79
CA LEU A 143 -3.03 -9.32 2.47
C LEU A 143 -2.33 -9.47 3.83
N TRP A 144 -1.55 -8.46 4.20
CA TRP A 144 -0.88 -8.43 5.51
C TRP A 144 -1.87 -8.04 6.61
N VAL A 145 -2.05 -8.92 7.58
CA VAL A 145 -3.10 -8.78 8.60
C VAL A 145 -2.71 -7.77 9.69
N SER A 146 -1.44 -7.77 10.10
CA SER A 146 -0.94 -6.93 11.20
C SER A 146 0.58 -6.83 11.19
N ASP A 147 1.11 -5.67 11.55
CA ASP A 147 2.54 -5.46 11.78
C ASP A 147 3.02 -6.04 13.12
N CYS A 148 2.12 -6.52 13.97
CA CYS A 148 2.50 -7.23 15.20
C CYS A 148 3.18 -8.56 14.85
N THR A 149 4.45 -8.71 15.22
CA THR A 149 5.26 -9.89 14.92
C THR A 149 5.37 -10.87 16.11
N ASP A 150 4.74 -10.56 17.25
CA ASP A 150 4.66 -11.50 18.37
C ASP A 150 3.74 -12.67 18.00
N ALA A 151 4.27 -13.89 17.99
CA ALA A 151 3.55 -15.10 17.58
C ALA A 151 2.26 -15.33 18.40
N VAL A 152 2.29 -15.08 19.71
CA VAL A 152 1.11 -15.26 20.57
C VAL A 152 0.01 -14.24 20.26
N ALA A 153 0.40 -12.99 20.01
CA ALA A 153 -0.56 -11.96 19.58
C ALA A 153 -1.08 -12.26 18.17
N ARG A 154 -0.22 -12.71 17.26
CA ARG A 154 -0.58 -13.08 15.89
C ARG A 154 -1.60 -14.20 15.84
N ALA A 155 -1.48 -15.23 16.66
CA ALA A 155 -2.46 -16.31 16.73
C ALA A 155 -3.88 -15.76 17.03
N LYS A 156 -3.99 -14.80 17.97
CA LYS A 156 -5.28 -14.14 18.26
C LYS A 156 -5.78 -13.27 17.12
N ILE A 157 -4.89 -12.48 16.49
CA ILE A 157 -5.23 -11.58 15.39
C ILE A 157 -5.71 -12.39 14.18
N GLN A 158 -4.99 -13.43 13.79
CA GLN A 158 -5.34 -14.27 12.65
C GLN A 158 -6.62 -15.08 12.91
N ASN A 159 -6.79 -15.61 14.13
CA ASN A 159 -8.04 -16.27 14.52
C ASN A 159 -9.22 -15.28 14.45
N GLY A 160 -9.07 -14.05 14.96
CA GLY A 160 -10.13 -13.04 14.87
C GLY A 160 -10.48 -12.68 13.42
N CYS A 161 -9.46 -12.53 12.56
CA CYS A 161 -9.62 -12.24 11.14
C CYS A 161 -10.33 -13.41 10.40
N SER A 162 -10.10 -14.67 10.81
CA SER A 162 -10.68 -15.86 10.18
C SER A 162 -12.19 -15.99 10.31
N PHE A 163 -12.84 -15.20 11.16
CA PHE A 163 -14.31 -15.13 11.21
C PHE A 163 -14.92 -14.43 9.97
N GLY A 164 -14.16 -13.58 9.31
CA GLY A 164 -14.62 -12.86 8.13
C GLY A 164 -13.90 -13.23 6.82
N TYR A 165 -12.69 -13.81 6.93
CA TYR A 165 -11.82 -14.09 5.77
C TYR A 165 -11.15 -15.45 5.89
N PRO A 166 -10.98 -16.21 4.79
CA PRO A 166 -10.25 -17.47 4.83
C PRO A 166 -8.76 -17.24 5.16
N GLN A 167 -8.17 -18.18 5.88
CA GLN A 167 -6.75 -18.07 6.28
C GLN A 167 -5.79 -17.98 5.08
N SER A 168 -6.17 -18.56 3.94
CA SER A 168 -5.36 -18.54 2.71
C SER A 168 -5.07 -17.13 2.16
N VAL A 169 -5.89 -16.12 2.54
CA VAL A 169 -5.68 -14.73 2.12
C VAL A 169 -4.86 -13.91 3.12
N MET A 170 -4.45 -14.52 4.22
CA MET A 170 -3.69 -13.85 5.28
C MET A 170 -2.19 -14.04 5.10
N GLY A 171 -1.44 -12.94 5.02
CA GLY A 171 0.03 -12.99 5.10
C GLY A 171 0.48 -13.49 6.47
N ALA A 172 1.25 -14.56 6.50
CA ALA A 172 1.74 -15.22 7.71
C ALA A 172 3.27 -15.27 7.73
N HIS A 173 3.91 -14.17 8.09
CA HIS A 173 5.36 -14.10 8.20
C HIS A 173 5.85 -14.66 9.52
N VAL A 174 6.88 -15.47 9.46
CA VAL A 174 7.58 -15.98 10.65
C VAL A 174 8.72 -15.03 10.98
N SER A 175 8.63 -14.38 12.14
CA SER A 175 9.63 -13.43 12.60
C SER A 175 10.64 -14.05 13.56
N SER A 176 11.88 -13.56 13.55
CA SER A 176 12.85 -13.88 14.58
C SER A 176 12.41 -13.30 15.93
N CYS A 177 12.78 -13.96 17.03
CA CYS A 177 12.62 -13.44 18.38
C CYS A 177 13.84 -13.76 19.25
N PRO A 178 14.18 -12.93 20.24
CA PRO A 178 13.52 -11.66 20.54
C PRO A 178 13.72 -10.61 19.43
N ASN A 179 12.80 -9.65 19.32
CA ASN A 179 12.90 -8.50 18.43
C ASN A 179 12.35 -7.25 19.13
N HIS A 180 12.31 -6.12 18.45
CA HIS A 180 11.86 -4.84 19.04
C HIS A 180 10.40 -4.83 19.52
N GLN A 181 9.56 -5.76 19.07
CA GLN A 181 8.16 -5.91 19.52
C GLN A 181 8.03 -7.05 20.52
N THR A 182 8.76 -8.14 20.29
CA THR A 182 8.70 -9.34 21.14
C THR A 182 9.98 -9.42 21.96
N LEU A 183 9.94 -8.94 23.20
CA LEU A 183 11.09 -8.89 24.10
C LEU A 183 11.41 -10.24 24.75
N ARG A 184 10.55 -11.25 24.54
CA ARG A 184 10.73 -12.63 25.06
C ARG A 184 11.12 -13.58 23.93
N VAL A 185 11.77 -14.67 24.29
CA VAL A 185 11.99 -15.81 23.39
C VAL A 185 10.68 -16.58 23.26
N THR A 186 10.22 -16.76 22.02
CA THR A 186 9.06 -17.60 21.69
C THR A 186 9.56 -18.87 21.01
N PRO A 187 9.14 -20.07 21.44
CA PRO A 187 9.53 -21.31 20.80
C PRO A 187 9.21 -21.33 19.31
N LEU A 188 10.04 -22.04 18.53
CA LEU A 188 9.91 -22.05 17.07
C LEU A 188 8.53 -22.56 16.62
N TYR A 189 8.01 -23.62 17.24
CA TYR A 189 6.70 -24.17 16.92
C TYR A 189 5.55 -23.16 17.13
N SER A 190 5.66 -22.29 18.14
CA SER A 190 4.65 -21.23 18.38
C SER A 190 4.68 -20.12 17.31
N ARG A 191 5.72 -20.05 16.49
CA ARG A 191 5.85 -19.05 15.42
C ARG A 191 5.29 -19.53 14.10
N PHE A 192 5.03 -20.84 13.99
CA PHE A 192 4.39 -21.46 12.82
C PHE A 192 2.90 -21.75 13.02
N ALA A 193 2.34 -21.50 14.21
CA ALA A 193 0.96 -21.77 14.55
C ALA A 193 -0.03 -20.76 13.96
#